data_3b668d8834e736d7369107cab50c1ea3
#
_entry.id   3b668d8834e736d7369107cab50c1ea3
#
_cell.length_a   1.000
_cell.length_b   1.000
_cell.length_c   1.000
_cell.angle_alpha   90.00
_cell.angle_beta   90.00
_cell.angle_gamma   90.00
#
_symmetry.space_group_name_H-M   'P 1'
#
loop_
_entity.id
_entity.type
_entity.pdbx_description
1 polymer ?
#
loop_
_entity_poly.entity_id
_entity_poly.type
_entity_poly.pdbx_seq_one_letter_code
_entity_poly.pdbx_strand_id
1 'polypeptide(L)'
;MIPQLRDWHAKYEKAGLTIVGVHSPEFFWEKPYDKVVAATRELGVTYPVVQDNDFAIWRRYGNWAWPSAVIVDKKGVVRYAHIGEGAYRDTEDVIRKLLAEP
;
A
#
# COMPACT_ATOMS: atom_id res chain seq x y z
N MET A 1 -1.47 9.97 -0.43
CA MET A 1 -1.71 8.61 0.11
C MET A 1 -0.74 8.20 1.22
N ILE A 2 0.55 8.46 1.11
CA ILE A 2 1.53 8.06 2.13
C ILE A 2 1.23 8.58 3.55
N PRO A 3 0.83 9.86 3.75
CA PRO A 3 0.48 10.30 5.09
C PRO A 3 -0.64 9.48 5.74
N GLN A 4 -1.64 9.09 4.97
CA GLN A 4 -2.74 8.26 5.44
C GLN A 4 -2.29 6.84 5.76
N LEU A 5 -1.43 6.26 4.92
CA LEU A 5 -0.87 4.93 5.15
C LEU A 5 -0.02 4.89 6.43
N ARG A 6 0.79 5.91 6.67
CA ARG A 6 1.57 6.02 7.91
C ARG A 6 0.66 6.07 9.14
N ASP A 7 -0.41 6.86 9.07
CA ASP A 7 -1.38 7.00 10.14
C ASP A 7 -2.07 5.67 10.44
N TRP A 8 -2.53 4.97 9.41
CA TRP A 8 -3.18 3.67 9.58
C TRP A 8 -2.23 2.61 10.10
N HIS A 9 -0.99 2.61 9.64
CA HIS A 9 0.04 1.71 10.14
C HIS A 9 0.25 1.91 11.65
N ALA A 10 0.40 3.15 12.08
CA ALA A 10 0.58 3.49 13.49
C ALA A 10 -0.65 3.10 14.33
N LYS A 11 -1.86 3.33 13.81
CA LYS A 11 -3.12 3.09 14.54
C LYS A 11 -3.50 1.61 14.63
N TYR A 12 -3.27 0.85 13.56
CA TYR A 12 -3.88 -0.47 13.40
C TYR A 12 -2.90 -1.63 13.34
N GLU A 13 -1.58 -1.37 13.34
CA GLU A 13 -0.59 -2.45 13.28
C GLU A 13 -0.78 -3.46 14.41
N LYS A 14 -0.95 -2.99 15.63
CA LYS A 14 -1.16 -3.85 16.80
C LYS A 14 -2.50 -4.58 16.77
N ALA A 15 -3.47 -4.04 16.06
CA ALA A 15 -4.78 -4.67 15.88
C ALA A 15 -4.75 -5.72 14.77
N GLY A 16 -3.68 -5.83 14.01
CA GLY A 16 -3.50 -6.86 12.99
C GLY A 16 -3.35 -6.35 11.56
N LEU A 17 -3.34 -5.03 11.33
CA LEU A 17 -3.13 -4.49 9.98
C LEU A 17 -1.67 -4.62 9.59
N THR A 18 -1.44 -5.21 8.42
CA THR A 18 -0.14 -5.21 7.76
C THR A 18 -0.24 -4.41 6.47
N ILE A 19 0.63 -3.41 6.32
CA ILE A 19 0.73 -2.63 5.08
C ILE A 19 2.02 -3.01 4.39
N VAL A 20 1.94 -3.28 3.09
CA VAL A 20 3.10 -3.49 2.24
C VAL A 20 3.02 -2.49 1.10
N GLY A 21 4.00 -1.60 1.01
CA GLY A 21 4.14 -0.70 -0.11
C GLY A 21 4.79 -1.44 -1.28
N VAL A 22 4.21 -1.31 -2.45
CA VAL A 22 4.77 -1.89 -3.69
C VAL A 22 5.19 -0.73 -4.58
N HIS A 23 6.49 -0.60 -4.79
CA HIS A 23 7.05 0.45 -5.63
C HIS A 23 7.20 -0.06 -7.07
N SER A 24 6.18 0.21 -7.89
CA SER A 24 6.18 -0.06 -9.33
C SER A 24 6.55 1.26 -10.02
N PRO A 25 7.74 1.39 -10.61
CA PRO A 25 8.24 2.69 -11.07
C PRO A 25 7.47 3.18 -12.29
N GLU A 26 7.04 4.45 -12.25
CA GLU A 26 6.46 5.12 -13.41
C GLU A 26 7.54 5.50 -14.43
N PHE A 27 8.72 5.88 -13.91
CA PHE A 27 9.86 6.29 -14.73
C PHE A 27 11.09 5.46 -14.39
N PHE A 28 11.99 5.24 -15.38
CA PHE A 28 13.17 4.39 -15.19
C PHE A 28 14.14 4.90 -14.11
N TRP A 29 14.20 6.20 -13.85
CA TRP A 29 15.06 6.76 -12.80
C TRP A 29 14.55 6.50 -11.38
N GLU A 30 13.36 5.94 -11.24
CA GLU A 30 12.82 5.53 -9.93
C GLU A 30 13.27 4.12 -9.52
N LYS A 31 13.92 3.37 -10.44
CA LYS A 31 14.31 1.97 -10.20
C LYS A 31 15.44 1.76 -9.18
N PRO A 32 16.45 2.65 -9.06
CA PRO A 32 17.58 2.38 -8.16
C PRO A 32 17.14 2.18 -6.71
N TYR A 33 17.63 1.12 -6.09
CA TYR A 33 17.29 0.74 -4.73
C TYR A 33 17.60 1.84 -3.70
N ASP A 34 18.77 2.46 -3.81
CA ASP A 34 19.18 3.52 -2.90
C ASP A 34 18.25 4.75 -2.96
N LYS A 35 17.68 5.05 -4.11
CA LYS A 35 16.69 6.14 -4.26
C LYS A 35 15.38 5.79 -3.57
N VAL A 36 14.94 4.54 -3.65
CA VAL A 36 13.75 4.07 -2.95
C VAL A 36 13.95 4.13 -1.44
N VAL A 37 15.11 3.68 -0.96
CA VAL A 37 15.46 3.76 0.47
C VAL A 37 15.46 5.22 0.96
N ALA A 38 16.07 6.11 0.21
CA ALA A 38 16.12 7.53 0.56
C ALA A 38 14.72 8.14 0.62
N ALA A 39 13.86 7.83 -0.35
CA ALA A 39 12.48 8.33 -0.39
C ALA A 39 11.66 7.81 0.79
N THR A 40 11.79 6.53 1.16
CA THR A 40 11.06 5.97 2.30
C THR A 40 11.47 6.64 3.61
N ARG A 41 12.74 6.95 3.79
CA ARG A 41 13.24 7.69 4.97
C ARG A 41 12.70 9.10 5.00
N GLU A 42 12.77 9.81 3.87
CA GLU A 42 12.31 11.19 3.75
C GLU A 42 10.81 11.31 4.03
N LEU A 43 10.02 10.35 3.54
CA LEU A 43 8.57 10.32 3.72
C LEU A 43 8.14 9.70 5.04
N GLY A 44 9.07 9.21 5.85
CA GLY A 44 8.76 8.62 7.15
C GLY A 44 8.01 7.29 7.06
N VAL A 45 8.24 6.52 6.01
CA VAL A 45 7.60 5.21 5.81
C VAL A 45 8.28 4.17 6.69
N THR A 46 7.51 3.51 7.55
CA THR A 46 8.00 2.48 8.48
C THR A 46 7.45 1.08 8.19
N TYR A 47 6.43 0.97 7.33
CA TYR A 47 5.95 -0.32 6.85
C TYR A 47 6.86 -0.84 5.72
N PRO A 48 6.87 -2.18 5.47
CA PRO A 48 7.71 -2.76 4.42
C PRO A 48 7.36 -2.22 3.04
N VAL A 49 8.40 -2.01 2.23
CA VAL A 49 8.25 -1.59 0.84
C VAL A 49 9.05 -2.56 -0.03
N VAL A 50 8.42 -3.10 -1.06
CA VAL A 50 9.08 -3.95 -2.04
C VAL A 50 9.19 -3.24 -3.38
N GLN A 51 10.27 -3.45 -4.09
CA GLN A 51 10.45 -2.92 -5.44
C GLN A 51 9.83 -3.89 -6.45
N ASP A 52 9.07 -3.33 -7.38
CA ASP A 52 8.41 -4.07 -8.46
C ASP A 52 8.87 -3.52 -9.81
N ASN A 53 10.20 -3.50 -10.02
CA ASN A 53 10.84 -2.83 -11.15
C ASN A 53 10.43 -3.40 -12.52
N ASP A 54 9.99 -4.66 -12.58
CA ASP A 54 9.54 -5.34 -13.79
C ASP A 54 8.01 -5.44 -13.89
N PHE A 55 7.29 -4.81 -12.97
CA PHE A 55 5.83 -4.75 -12.94
C PHE A 55 5.13 -6.11 -12.75
N ALA A 56 5.81 -7.10 -12.20
CA ALA A 56 5.21 -8.43 -11.98
C ALA A 56 4.02 -8.38 -11.03
N ILE A 57 4.17 -7.68 -9.89
CA ILE A 57 3.10 -7.50 -8.91
C ILE A 57 2.00 -6.60 -9.47
N TRP A 58 2.38 -5.51 -10.11
CA TRP A 58 1.47 -4.59 -10.78
C TRP A 58 0.49 -5.33 -11.70
N ARG A 59 1.04 -6.19 -12.57
CA ARG A 59 0.23 -6.95 -13.52
C ARG A 59 -0.67 -7.97 -12.85
N ARG A 60 -0.19 -8.64 -11.79
CA ARG A 60 -0.99 -9.65 -11.07
C ARG A 60 -2.24 -9.07 -10.43
N TYR A 61 -2.18 -7.82 -9.97
CA TYR A 61 -3.34 -7.15 -9.39
C TYR A 61 -4.16 -6.37 -10.43
N GLY A 62 -3.77 -6.44 -11.72
CA GLY A 62 -4.50 -5.76 -12.79
C GLY A 62 -4.44 -4.24 -12.71
N ASN A 63 -3.37 -3.70 -12.13
CA ASN A 63 -3.23 -2.27 -11.98
C ASN A 63 -2.99 -1.58 -13.33
N TRP A 64 -3.47 -0.34 -13.45
CA TRP A 64 -3.29 0.46 -14.66
C TRP A 64 -3.01 1.93 -14.36
N ALA A 65 -3.04 2.34 -13.09
CA ALA A 65 -2.76 3.72 -12.69
C ALA A 65 -2.14 3.78 -11.30
N TRP A 66 -1.43 4.86 -11.01
CA TRP A 66 -0.88 5.20 -9.70
C TRP A 66 -1.70 6.31 -9.05
N PRO A 67 -1.85 6.33 -7.74
CA PRO A 67 -1.64 5.22 -6.85
C PRO A 67 -2.79 4.21 -6.92
N SER A 68 -2.52 2.97 -6.51
CA SER A 68 -3.53 1.93 -6.39
C SER A 68 -3.42 1.27 -5.03
N ALA A 69 -4.55 0.94 -4.43
CA ALA A 69 -4.61 0.27 -3.15
C ALA A 69 -5.53 -0.95 -3.22
N VAL A 70 -5.11 -2.03 -2.58
CA VAL A 70 -5.88 -3.26 -2.49
C VAL A 70 -5.90 -3.68 -1.04
N ILE A 71 -7.06 -4.05 -0.52
CA ILE A 71 -7.20 -4.57 0.84
C ILE A 71 -7.60 -6.04 0.75
N VAL A 72 -6.79 -6.87 1.41
CA VAL A 72 -6.96 -8.33 1.47
C VAL A 72 -7.37 -8.68 2.88
N ASP A 73 -8.38 -9.55 3.04
CA ASP A 73 -8.83 -9.97 4.35
C ASP A 73 -7.94 -11.05 4.96
N LYS A 74 -8.28 -11.49 6.18
CA LYS A 74 -7.50 -12.51 6.92
C LYS A 74 -7.50 -13.87 6.23
N LYS A 75 -8.38 -14.09 5.28
CA LYS A 75 -8.49 -15.35 4.51
C LYS A 75 -7.77 -15.26 3.16
N GLY A 76 -7.13 -14.13 2.86
CA GLY A 76 -6.41 -13.93 1.60
C GLY A 76 -7.30 -13.50 0.44
N VAL A 77 -8.52 -13.04 0.71
CA VAL A 77 -9.46 -12.60 -0.33
C VAL A 77 -9.41 -11.09 -0.48
N VAL A 78 -9.31 -10.60 -1.71
CA VAL A 78 -9.39 -9.16 -2.01
C VAL A 78 -10.82 -8.68 -1.75
N ARG A 79 -10.97 -7.73 -0.84
CA ARG A 79 -12.26 -7.22 -0.41
C ARG A 79 -12.51 -5.78 -0.85
N TYR A 80 -11.48 -5.07 -1.26
CA TYR A 80 -11.58 -3.67 -1.61
C TYR A 80 -10.42 -3.28 -2.52
N ALA A 81 -10.67 -2.43 -3.48
CA ALA A 81 -9.65 -1.83 -4.33
C ALA A 81 -10.03 -0.38 -4.64
N HIS A 82 -9.03 0.49 -4.65
CA HIS A 82 -9.21 1.88 -5.00
C HIS A 82 -8.07 2.34 -5.90
N ILE A 83 -8.40 3.06 -6.96
CA ILE A 83 -7.42 3.62 -7.90
C ILE A 83 -7.49 5.14 -7.82
N GLY A 84 -6.30 5.76 -7.70
CA GLY A 84 -6.16 7.20 -7.59
C GLY A 84 -6.10 7.67 -6.13
N GLU A 85 -5.90 8.97 -5.96
CA GLU A 85 -5.92 9.61 -4.64
C GLU A 85 -7.35 9.77 -4.14
N GLY A 86 -7.52 9.75 -2.81
CA GLY A 86 -8.80 10.01 -2.16
C GLY A 86 -9.44 8.76 -1.59
N ALA A 87 -10.73 8.86 -1.27
CA ALA A 87 -11.53 7.80 -0.65
C ALA A 87 -10.93 7.27 0.67
N TYR A 88 -10.24 8.12 1.42
CA TYR A 88 -9.52 7.68 2.63
C TYR A 88 -10.46 7.26 3.75
N ARG A 89 -11.59 7.94 3.92
CA ARG A 89 -12.59 7.55 4.91
C ARG A 89 -13.18 6.16 4.58
N ASP A 90 -13.54 5.94 3.33
CA ASP A 90 -14.12 4.66 2.90
C ASP A 90 -13.10 3.54 3.06
N THR A 91 -11.84 3.79 2.72
CA THR A 91 -10.76 2.83 2.87
C THR A 91 -10.53 2.49 4.34
N GLU A 92 -10.49 3.47 5.20
CA GLU A 92 -10.32 3.24 6.65
C GLU A 92 -11.51 2.48 7.23
N ASP A 93 -12.72 2.75 6.79
CA ASP A 93 -13.92 2.03 7.22
C ASP A 93 -13.82 0.54 6.86
N VAL A 94 -13.32 0.23 5.66
CA VAL A 94 -13.08 -1.16 5.25
C VAL A 94 -12.01 -1.82 6.13
N ILE A 95 -10.93 -1.12 6.43
CA ILE A 95 -9.87 -1.62 7.31
C ILE A 95 -10.46 -2.01 8.67
N ARG A 96 -11.23 -1.13 9.28
CA ARG A 96 -11.86 -1.39 10.59
C ARG A 96 -12.81 -2.57 10.54
N LYS A 97 -13.62 -2.65 9.48
CA LYS A 97 -14.57 -3.75 9.29
C LYS A 97 -13.85 -5.09 9.18
N LEU A 98 -12.79 -5.16 8.39
CA LEU A 98 -12.06 -6.40 8.17
C LEU A 98 -11.25 -6.81 9.39
N LEU A 99 -10.74 -5.86 10.19
CA LEU A 99 -10.08 -6.16 11.44
C LEU A 99 -11.04 -6.79 12.46
N ALA A 100 -12.31 -6.44 12.41
CA ALA A 100 -13.34 -6.99 13.28
C ALA A 100 -13.82 -8.37 12.86
N GLU A 101 -13.54 -8.81 11.63
CA GLU A 101 -13.91 -10.15 11.15
C GLU A 101 -12.97 -11.21 11.75
N PRO A 102 -13.48 -12.45 11.99
CA PRO A 102 -12.65 -13.54 12.51
C PRO A 102 -11.51 -13.97 11.58
#